data_8643dbeeb263b7d49fbf2e550e7feff6
#
_entry.id   8643dbeeb263b7d49fbf2e550e7feff6
#
_cell.length_a   1.000
_cell.length_b   1.000
_cell.length_c   1.000
_cell.angle_alpha   90.00
_cell.angle_beta   90.00
_cell.angle_gamma   90.00
#
_symmetry.space_group_name_H-M   'P 1'
#
loop_
_entity.id
_entity.type
_entity.pdbx_description
1 polymer ?
#
loop_
_entity_poly.entity_id
_entity_poly.type
_entity_poly.pdbx_seq_one_letter_code
_entity_poly.pdbx_strand_id
1 'polypeptide(L)'
;MPNDSFAIRLREARRMRKLSMDKLVELADFVVTKQSLSRYERGIMRPHANVLSTLAKALDVSEDYFLGTNMHIDMPMLRTTSGGKLHEDVLMAIEARLAYWTERLLAKERAASFSVEFKNPIENFPVSSLEDVIRAADL
;
A
#
# COMPACT_ATOMS: atom_id res chain seq x y z
N MET A 1 -9.13 6.72 18.61
CA MET A 1 -7.79 6.12 18.67
C MET A 1 -6.97 6.72 17.55
N PRO A 2 -5.77 7.26 17.80
CA PRO A 2 -4.94 7.71 16.68
C PRO A 2 -4.66 6.51 15.80
N ASN A 3 -4.97 6.66 14.53
CA ASN A 3 -4.69 5.68 13.50
C ASN A 3 -3.16 5.55 13.45
N ASP A 4 -2.58 4.56 14.14
CA ASP A 4 -1.13 4.39 14.19
C ASP A 4 -0.67 3.98 12.79
N SER A 5 -0.16 4.96 12.03
CA SER A 5 0.29 4.75 10.65
C SER A 5 1.27 3.58 10.54
N PHE A 6 2.12 3.41 11.55
CA PHE A 6 3.04 2.27 11.65
C PHE A 6 2.29 0.92 11.66
N ALA A 7 1.27 0.79 12.50
CA ALA A 7 0.53 -0.47 12.65
C ALA A 7 -0.17 -0.88 11.34
N ILE A 8 -0.76 0.10 10.67
CA ILE A 8 -1.42 -0.10 9.37
C ILE A 8 -0.39 -0.53 8.33
N ARG A 9 0.73 0.20 8.21
CA ARG A 9 1.79 -0.09 7.23
C ARG A 9 2.47 -1.43 7.46
N LEU A 10 2.66 -1.82 8.72
CA LEU A 10 3.21 -3.15 9.05
C LEU A 10 2.29 -4.27 8.54
N ARG A 11 0.99 -4.14 8.79
CA ARG A 11 -0.01 -5.09 8.31
C ARG A 11 -0.08 -5.11 6.79
N GLU A 12 -0.05 -3.96 6.14
CA GLU A 12 -0.06 -3.82 4.69
C GLU A 12 1.18 -4.46 4.05
N ALA A 13 2.38 -4.16 4.55
CA ALA A 13 3.62 -4.75 4.06
C ALA A 13 3.61 -6.28 4.15
N ARG A 14 3.13 -6.83 5.27
CA ARG A 14 2.98 -8.28 5.42
C ARG A 14 1.99 -8.86 4.40
N ARG A 15 0.85 -8.20 4.20
CA ARG A 15 -0.17 -8.62 3.23
C ARG A 15 0.31 -8.52 1.78
N MET A 16 1.03 -7.44 1.42
CA MET A 16 1.65 -7.31 0.10
C MET A 16 2.51 -8.53 -0.27
N ARG A 17 3.20 -9.09 0.72
CA ARG A 17 4.03 -10.29 0.56
C ARG A 17 3.28 -11.60 0.78
N LYS A 18 1.97 -11.54 1.08
CA LYS A 18 1.12 -12.71 1.38
C LYS A 18 1.66 -13.58 2.51
N LEU A 19 2.30 -12.94 3.51
CA LEU A 19 2.89 -13.63 4.65
C LEU A 19 1.88 -13.80 5.78
N SER A 20 1.85 -15.01 6.39
CA SER A 20 1.23 -15.20 7.69
C SER A 20 2.08 -14.54 8.79
N MET A 21 1.50 -14.35 9.98
CA MET A 21 2.28 -13.84 11.13
C MET A 21 3.42 -14.80 11.50
N ASP A 22 3.17 -16.11 11.46
CA ASP A 22 4.17 -17.12 11.77
C ASP A 22 5.32 -17.09 10.76
N LYS A 23 5.01 -16.94 9.47
CA LYS A 23 6.03 -16.83 8.43
C LYS A 23 6.85 -15.56 8.53
N LEU A 24 6.24 -14.44 8.94
CA LEU A 24 6.98 -13.20 9.18
C LEU A 24 7.91 -13.32 10.40
N VAL A 25 7.47 -13.99 11.46
CA VAL A 25 8.32 -14.27 12.65
C VAL A 25 9.54 -15.10 12.24
N GLU A 26 9.36 -16.12 11.42
CA GLU A 26 10.43 -16.96 10.88
C GLU A 26 11.42 -16.13 10.02
N LEU A 27 10.91 -15.31 9.09
CA LEU A 27 11.74 -14.43 8.24
C LEU A 27 12.45 -13.32 9.01
N ALA A 28 11.94 -12.97 10.19
CA ALA A 28 12.58 -12.04 11.12
C ALA A 28 13.54 -12.75 12.10
N ASP A 29 14.00 -13.95 11.78
CA ASP A 29 14.93 -14.76 12.60
C ASP A 29 14.48 -14.90 14.06
N PHE A 30 13.18 -14.99 14.30
CA PHE A 30 12.56 -15.08 15.64
C PHE A 30 12.91 -13.92 16.59
N VAL A 31 13.39 -12.79 16.06
CA VAL A 31 13.64 -11.56 16.84
C VAL A 31 12.35 -11.03 17.46
N VAL A 32 11.20 -11.36 16.88
CA VAL A 32 9.88 -11.03 17.37
C VAL A 32 9.05 -12.29 17.61
N THR A 33 8.12 -12.21 18.56
CA THR A 33 7.11 -13.26 18.75
C THR A 33 5.83 -12.91 17.98
N LYS A 34 5.03 -13.91 17.64
CA LYS A 34 3.71 -13.71 17.03
C LYS A 34 2.83 -12.78 17.89
N GLN A 35 2.91 -12.90 19.21
CA GLN A 35 2.16 -12.05 20.13
C GLN A 35 2.61 -10.58 20.06
N SER A 36 3.92 -10.33 20.03
CA SER A 36 4.48 -8.98 19.85
C SER A 36 4.08 -8.41 18.49
N LEU A 37 4.20 -9.19 17.42
CA LEU A 37 3.81 -8.78 16.07
C LEU A 37 2.32 -8.40 16.01
N SER A 38 1.44 -9.20 16.65
CA SER A 38 0.02 -8.89 16.74
C SER A 38 -0.25 -7.57 17.50
N ARG A 39 0.54 -7.28 18.56
CA ARG A 39 0.43 -6.01 19.30
C ARG A 39 0.91 -4.83 18.45
N TYR A 40 1.96 -5.02 17.66
CA TYR A 40 2.45 -4.01 16.72
C TYR A 40 1.40 -3.68 15.65
N GLU A 41 0.81 -4.69 15.01
CA GLU A 41 -0.23 -4.50 13.98
C GLU A 41 -1.55 -3.92 14.51
N ARG A 42 -1.78 -3.97 15.82
CA ARG A 42 -2.93 -3.33 16.48
C ARG A 42 -2.62 -1.94 17.02
N GLY A 43 -1.37 -1.47 16.89
CA GLY A 43 -0.96 -0.17 17.42
C GLY A 43 -0.89 -0.10 18.95
N ILE A 44 -0.90 -1.27 19.64
CA ILE A 44 -0.81 -1.34 21.12
C ILE A 44 0.62 -1.07 21.58
N MET A 45 1.60 -1.42 20.75
CA MET A 45 3.01 -1.30 21.09
C MET A 45 3.79 -0.97 19.82
N ARG A 46 4.91 -0.26 19.94
CA ARG A 46 5.86 -0.02 18.84
C ARG A 46 7.15 -0.80 19.06
N PRO A 47 7.75 -1.32 17.99
CA PRO A 47 9.03 -1.98 18.07
C PRO A 47 10.16 -0.98 18.34
N HIS A 48 11.22 -1.43 18.98
CA HIS A 48 12.48 -0.70 19.04
C HIS A 48 13.17 -0.67 17.67
N ALA A 49 14.12 0.24 17.48
CA ALA A 49 14.80 0.47 16.20
C ALA A 49 15.38 -0.82 15.58
N ASN A 50 16.04 -1.67 16.39
CA ASN A 50 16.61 -2.93 15.92
C ASN A 50 15.55 -3.88 15.37
N VAL A 51 14.43 -3.98 16.05
CA VAL A 51 13.29 -4.82 15.62
C VAL A 51 12.63 -4.24 14.38
N LEU A 52 12.52 -2.90 14.30
CA LEU A 52 11.99 -2.20 13.13
C LEU A 52 12.84 -2.52 11.89
N SER A 53 14.16 -2.40 12.01
CA SER A 53 15.12 -2.70 10.94
C SER A 53 15.01 -4.16 10.47
N THR A 54 14.88 -5.10 11.40
CA THR A 54 14.70 -6.53 11.08
C THR A 54 13.38 -6.78 10.34
N LEU A 55 12.28 -6.17 10.80
CA LEU A 55 10.97 -6.27 10.13
C LEU A 55 11.00 -5.65 8.73
N ALA A 56 11.67 -4.49 8.57
CA ALA A 56 11.83 -3.84 7.28
C ALA A 56 12.54 -4.75 6.27
N LYS A 57 13.65 -5.36 6.68
CA LYS A 57 14.40 -6.35 5.87
C LYS A 57 13.54 -7.57 5.54
N ALA A 58 12.88 -8.16 6.54
CA ALA A 58 12.04 -9.33 6.36
C ALA A 58 10.85 -9.05 5.42
N LEU A 59 10.37 -7.81 5.38
CA LEU A 59 9.26 -7.37 4.53
C LEU A 59 9.71 -6.77 3.20
N ASP A 60 11.04 -6.61 3.00
CA ASP A 60 11.62 -6.00 1.80
C ASP A 60 11.08 -4.58 1.53
N VAL A 61 11.01 -3.78 2.59
CA VAL A 61 10.65 -2.36 2.56
C VAL A 61 11.73 -1.53 3.26
N SER A 62 11.77 -0.23 2.99
CA SER A 62 12.64 0.69 3.73
C SER A 62 12.07 0.95 5.13
N GLU A 63 12.92 1.33 6.10
CA GLU A 63 12.46 1.77 7.43
C GLU A 63 11.55 3.01 7.32
N ASP A 64 11.86 3.91 6.39
CA ASP A 64 11.08 5.12 6.12
C ASP A 64 9.65 4.81 5.66
N TYR A 65 9.41 3.64 5.05
CA TYR A 65 8.07 3.19 4.70
C TYR A 65 7.14 3.19 5.91
N PHE A 66 7.63 2.81 7.08
CA PHE A 66 6.82 2.78 8.30
C PHE A 66 6.57 4.16 8.90
N LEU A 67 7.36 5.17 8.53
CA LEU A 67 7.26 6.55 9.02
C LEU A 67 6.40 7.43 8.10
N GLY A 68 6.10 6.96 6.90
CA GLY A 68 5.35 7.72 5.90
C GLY A 68 3.87 7.92 6.26
N THR A 69 3.21 8.78 5.50
CA THR A 69 1.75 8.95 5.57
C THR A 69 1.05 7.80 4.86
N ASN A 70 -0.09 7.36 5.39
CA ASN A 70 -0.90 6.36 4.69
C ASN A 70 -1.54 7.01 3.46
N MET A 71 -1.18 6.51 2.29
CA MET A 71 -1.88 6.83 1.05
C MET A 71 -2.99 5.80 0.87
N HIS A 72 -4.23 6.26 0.88
CA HIS A 72 -5.37 5.44 0.50
C HIS A 72 -5.65 5.64 -0.98
N ILE A 73 -5.71 4.56 -1.72
CA ILE A 73 -6.06 4.57 -3.14
C ILE A 73 -7.43 3.93 -3.25
N ASP A 74 -8.42 4.73 -3.62
CA ASP A 74 -9.75 4.20 -3.94
C ASP A 74 -9.67 3.34 -5.19
N MET A 75 -9.83 2.04 -5.01
CA MET A 75 -9.79 1.10 -6.11
C MET A 75 -11.18 0.98 -6.74
N PRO A 76 -11.29 1.21 -8.05
CA PRO A 76 -12.52 0.87 -8.75
C PRO A 76 -12.79 -0.63 -8.58
N MET A 77 -14.06 -1.03 -8.68
CA MET A 77 -14.46 -2.44 -8.58
C MET A 77 -13.74 -3.26 -9.64
N LEU A 78 -12.67 -3.96 -9.22
CA LEU A 78 -11.94 -4.87 -10.09
C LEU A 78 -12.74 -6.17 -10.26
N ARG A 79 -12.86 -6.62 -11.49
CA ARG A 79 -13.48 -7.90 -11.84
C ARG A 79 -12.42 -8.83 -12.42
N THR A 80 -12.58 -10.12 -12.16
CA THR A 80 -11.78 -11.13 -12.86
C THR A 80 -12.23 -11.22 -14.33
N THR A 81 -11.38 -11.73 -15.19
CA THR A 81 -11.70 -11.98 -16.61
C THR A 81 -12.91 -12.90 -16.80
N SER A 82 -13.25 -13.72 -15.81
CA SER A 82 -14.47 -14.55 -15.77
C SER A 82 -15.67 -13.85 -15.17
N GLY A 83 -15.62 -12.55 -14.87
CA GLY A 83 -16.72 -11.77 -14.34
C GLY A 83 -16.98 -11.93 -12.84
N GLY A 84 -16.18 -12.72 -12.13
CA GLY A 84 -16.25 -12.86 -10.68
C GLY A 84 -15.64 -11.67 -9.93
N LYS A 85 -16.04 -11.49 -8.66
CA LYS A 85 -15.37 -10.55 -7.75
C LYS A 85 -14.04 -11.14 -7.29
N LEU A 86 -13.01 -10.32 -7.21
CA LEU A 86 -11.77 -10.69 -6.56
C LEU A 86 -12.00 -10.90 -5.05
N HIS A 87 -11.29 -11.87 -4.48
CA HIS A 87 -11.32 -12.08 -3.04
C HIS A 87 -10.77 -10.86 -2.31
N GLU A 88 -11.36 -10.51 -1.17
CA GLU A 88 -11.03 -9.29 -0.41
C GLU A 88 -9.53 -9.22 -0.05
N ASP A 89 -8.93 -10.33 0.35
CA ASP A 89 -7.49 -10.38 0.65
C ASP A 89 -6.60 -10.04 -0.55
N VAL A 90 -7.05 -10.40 -1.77
CA VAL A 90 -6.34 -10.07 -3.01
C VAL A 90 -6.46 -8.60 -3.32
N LEU A 91 -7.66 -8.02 -3.16
CA LEU A 91 -7.87 -6.58 -3.34
C LEU A 91 -7.02 -5.78 -2.37
N MET A 92 -7.04 -6.12 -1.08
CA MET A 92 -6.23 -5.46 -0.06
C MET A 92 -4.73 -5.56 -0.35
N ALA A 93 -4.26 -6.69 -0.88
CA ALA A 93 -2.87 -6.85 -1.26
C ALA A 93 -2.49 -5.98 -2.48
N ILE A 94 -3.41 -5.82 -3.43
CA ILE A 94 -3.22 -4.96 -4.61
C ILE A 94 -3.18 -3.49 -4.18
N GLU A 95 -4.15 -3.04 -3.37
CA GLU A 95 -4.20 -1.66 -2.84
C GLU A 95 -2.91 -1.29 -2.10
N ALA A 96 -2.50 -2.13 -1.16
CA ALA A 96 -1.29 -1.91 -0.39
C ALA A 96 -0.04 -1.83 -1.28
N ARG A 97 0.03 -2.67 -2.32
CA ARG A 97 1.13 -2.68 -3.27
C ARG A 97 1.15 -1.44 -4.17
N LEU A 98 0.00 -1.01 -4.65
CA LEU A 98 -0.13 0.21 -5.44
C LEU A 98 0.22 1.44 -4.59
N ALA A 99 -0.31 1.57 -3.38
CA ALA A 99 0.01 2.65 -2.47
C ALA A 99 1.53 2.74 -2.22
N TYR A 100 2.18 1.61 -1.93
CA TYR A 100 3.64 1.55 -1.74
C TYR A 100 4.41 2.06 -2.96
N TRP A 101 4.08 1.58 -4.16
CA TRP A 101 4.79 2.00 -5.37
C TRP A 101 4.53 3.46 -5.73
N THR A 102 3.30 3.94 -5.54
CA THR A 102 2.93 5.34 -5.78
C THR A 102 3.68 6.28 -4.83
N GLU A 103 3.72 5.98 -3.54
CA GLU A 103 4.51 6.75 -2.58
C GLU A 103 5.99 6.81 -2.94
N ARG A 104 6.54 5.67 -3.34
CA ARG A 104 7.95 5.57 -3.74
C ARG A 104 8.24 6.37 -5.01
N LEU A 105 7.32 6.39 -5.97
CA LEU A 105 7.42 7.21 -7.17
C LEU A 105 7.39 8.70 -6.81
N LEU A 106 6.39 9.13 -6.04
CA LEU A 106 6.25 10.51 -5.60
C LEU A 106 7.44 11.00 -4.76
N ALA A 107 8.02 10.13 -3.94
CA ALA A 107 9.23 10.44 -3.18
C ALA A 107 10.43 10.70 -4.12
N LYS A 108 10.58 9.91 -5.18
CA LYS A 108 11.63 10.10 -6.19
C LYS A 108 11.42 11.39 -6.99
N GLU A 109 10.20 11.71 -7.38
CA GLU A 109 9.85 12.95 -8.07
C GLU A 109 10.18 14.18 -7.22
N ARG A 110 9.81 14.16 -5.94
CA ARG A 110 10.16 15.23 -4.99
C ARG A 110 11.67 15.39 -4.82
N ALA A 111 12.41 14.29 -4.70
CA ALA A 111 13.86 14.30 -4.56
C ALA A 111 14.57 14.82 -5.83
N ALA A 112 14.00 14.54 -6.99
CA ALA A 112 14.52 15.01 -8.29
C ALA A 112 14.11 16.45 -8.62
N SER A 113 13.32 17.10 -7.76
CA SER A 113 12.70 18.41 -8.04
C SER A 113 11.95 18.47 -9.39
N PHE A 114 11.46 17.30 -9.81
CA PHE A 114 10.73 17.12 -11.06
C PHE A 114 9.27 16.93 -10.72
N SER A 115 8.44 17.90 -11.02
CA SER A 115 6.99 17.80 -10.90
C SER A 115 6.40 17.87 -12.30
N VAL A 116 5.74 16.80 -12.69
CA VAL A 116 4.90 16.84 -13.89
C VAL A 116 3.54 17.35 -13.44
N GLU A 117 3.18 18.55 -13.91
CA GLU A 117 1.83 19.05 -13.75
C GLU A 117 0.89 18.19 -14.63
N PHE A 118 0.17 17.27 -14.01
CA PHE A 118 -0.83 16.49 -14.71
C PHE A 118 -2.03 17.38 -15.02
N LYS A 119 -2.20 17.72 -16.28
CA LYS A 119 -3.45 18.32 -16.78
C LYS A 119 -4.39 17.19 -17.16
N ASN A 120 -5.48 17.08 -16.43
CA ASN A 120 -6.52 16.11 -16.78
C ASN A 120 -7.12 16.48 -18.14
N PRO A 121 -6.90 15.72 -19.22
CA PRO A 121 -7.36 16.07 -20.55
C PRO A 121 -8.89 16.09 -20.66
N ILE A 122 -9.58 15.43 -19.73
CA ILE A 122 -11.04 15.31 -19.72
C ILE A 122 -11.72 16.12 -18.59
N GLU A 123 -10.99 16.99 -17.89
CA GLU A 123 -11.52 17.76 -16.74
C GLU A 123 -12.79 18.54 -17.06
N ASN A 124 -12.89 19.08 -18.27
CA ASN A 124 -14.04 19.85 -18.74
C ASN A 124 -14.83 19.14 -19.85
N PHE A 125 -14.60 17.83 -20.02
CA PHE A 125 -15.27 17.08 -21.07
C PHE A 125 -16.62 16.57 -20.56
N PRO A 126 -17.76 17.01 -21.16
CA PRO A 126 -19.07 16.56 -20.72
C PRO A 126 -19.28 15.08 -21.12
N VAL A 127 -19.35 14.21 -20.12
CA VAL A 127 -19.61 12.79 -20.33
C VAL A 127 -21.07 12.51 -19.94
N SER A 128 -21.93 12.35 -20.93
CA SER A 128 -23.35 12.03 -20.76
C SER A 128 -23.78 10.76 -21.51
N SER A 129 -22.94 10.26 -22.38
CA SER A 129 -23.19 9.07 -23.21
C SER A 129 -21.99 8.16 -23.36
N LEU A 130 -22.20 6.94 -23.87
CA LEU A 130 -21.12 6.02 -24.19
C LEU A 130 -20.20 6.56 -25.31
N GLU A 131 -20.75 7.30 -26.24
CA GLU A 131 -20.00 7.94 -27.31
C GLU A 131 -19.04 9.01 -26.80
N ASP A 132 -19.44 9.76 -25.76
CA ASP A 132 -18.59 10.74 -25.11
C ASP A 132 -17.41 10.07 -24.40
N VAL A 133 -17.64 8.88 -23.78
CA VAL A 133 -16.56 8.09 -23.15
C VAL A 133 -15.52 7.64 -24.20
N ILE A 134 -16.00 7.16 -25.35
CA ILE A 134 -15.10 6.74 -26.46
C ILE A 134 -14.30 7.94 -26.97
N ARG A 135 -14.94 9.08 -27.18
CA ARG A 135 -14.30 10.30 -27.64
C ARG A 135 -13.28 10.86 -26.62
N ALA A 136 -13.58 10.73 -25.33
CA ALA A 136 -12.67 11.13 -24.26
C ALA A 136 -11.41 10.22 -24.19
N ALA A 137 -11.52 8.97 -24.62
CA ALA A 137 -10.39 8.03 -24.63
C ALA A 137 -9.44 8.25 -25.83
N ASP A 138 -9.86 9.02 -26.82
CA ASP A 138 -9.06 9.35 -28.03
C ASP A 138 -8.34 10.71 -27.90
N LEU A 139 -8.47 11.38 -26.70
CA LEU A 139 -7.79 12.65 -26.37
C LEU A 139 -6.42 12.40 -25.74
#